data_700d22e3e635bb5d873132425c294dc4
#
_entry.id   700d22e3e635bb5d873132425c294dc4
#
_cell.length_a   1.000
_cell.length_b   1.000
_cell.length_c   1.000
_cell.angle_alpha   90.00
_cell.angle_beta   90.00
_cell.angle_gamma   90.00
#
_symmetry.space_group_name_H-M   'P 1'
#
loop_
_entity.id
_entity.type
_entity.pdbx_description
1 polymer ?
#
loop_
_entity_poly.entity_id
_entity_poly.type
_entity_poly.pdbx_seq_one_letter_code
_entity_poly.pdbx_strand_id
1 'polypeptide(L)'
;TVDRMLARDYVVEDRMTLEVVATHAGREIFRGWALNEATVEKAARERMLELTAEIDGRPLSTWGCDGVVIATPTGSTAYAFSAGGPVIWPDVEAILLVPISAHALFARPVVLGPRSRLAVEVVPHTDGLGVVWCDGRRAVDLPPGARIEVTQSAIPVRLARLSDAPFTDRLVAKFDLSVHGWRGRAREDRS
;
A
#
# COMPACT_ATOMS: atom_id res chain seq x y z
N THR A 1 18.77 -17.61 -15.67
CA THR A 1 18.50 -16.72 -14.48
C THR A 1 19.57 -16.91 -13.41
N VAL A 2 19.85 -18.16 -12.98
CA VAL A 2 20.86 -18.46 -11.95
C VAL A 2 22.25 -18.02 -12.41
N ASP A 3 22.62 -18.34 -13.66
CA ASP A 3 23.93 -17.99 -14.25
C ASP A 3 24.18 -16.48 -14.24
N ARG A 4 23.16 -15.67 -14.57
CA ARG A 4 23.25 -14.20 -14.50
C ARG A 4 23.44 -13.70 -13.07
N MET A 5 22.77 -14.32 -12.09
CA MET A 5 22.96 -13.98 -10.68
C MET A 5 24.37 -14.32 -10.21
N LEU A 6 24.90 -15.48 -10.58
CA LEU A 6 26.27 -15.89 -10.25
C LEU A 6 27.31 -14.99 -10.92
N ALA A 7 27.06 -14.59 -12.16
CA ALA A 7 27.91 -13.65 -12.91
C ALA A 7 27.75 -12.19 -12.43
N ARG A 8 26.85 -11.91 -11.49
CA ARG A 8 26.48 -10.56 -11.02
C ARG A 8 26.00 -9.63 -12.15
N ASP A 9 25.42 -10.22 -13.20
CA ASP A 9 24.83 -9.53 -14.34
C ASP A 9 23.40 -9.09 -13.99
N TYR A 10 23.27 -8.09 -13.12
CA TYR A 10 22.01 -7.49 -12.69
C TYR A 10 22.22 -6.05 -12.24
N VAL A 11 21.17 -5.26 -12.32
CA VAL A 11 21.11 -3.91 -11.76
C VAL A 11 20.45 -3.97 -10.37
N VAL A 12 21.01 -3.25 -9.40
CA VAL A 12 20.42 -3.12 -8.07
C VAL A 12 19.58 -1.84 -8.04
N GLU A 13 18.30 -1.99 -7.68
CA GLU A 13 17.40 -0.87 -7.44
C GLU A 13 17.00 -0.84 -5.98
N ASP A 14 17.13 0.33 -5.35
CA ASP A 14 16.62 0.55 -4.01
C ASP A 14 15.11 0.81 -4.09
N ARG A 15 14.36 0.10 -3.24
CA ARG A 15 12.92 0.22 -3.13
C ARG A 15 12.57 0.79 -1.77
N MET A 16 11.86 1.90 -1.78
CA MET A 16 11.29 2.50 -0.57
C MET A 16 10.51 1.44 0.22
N THR A 17 10.64 1.46 1.54
CA THR A 17 9.85 0.64 2.47
C THR A 17 9.16 1.54 3.49
N LEU A 18 8.13 1.01 4.12
CA LEU A 18 7.43 1.66 5.23
C LEU A 18 7.89 1.07 6.55
N GLU A 19 8.06 1.92 7.55
CA GLU A 19 8.09 1.52 8.96
C GLU A 19 6.69 1.67 9.54
N VAL A 20 6.26 0.67 10.32
CA VAL A 20 4.92 0.61 10.92
C VAL A 20 5.07 0.34 12.40
N VAL A 21 4.53 1.23 13.22
CA VAL A 21 4.51 1.10 14.67
C VAL A 21 3.08 1.15 15.15
N ALA A 22 2.63 0.13 15.87
CA ALA A 22 1.31 0.14 16.51
C ALA A 22 1.45 0.32 18.01
N THR A 23 0.60 1.17 18.57
CA THR A 23 0.52 1.47 20.00
C THR A 23 -0.91 1.31 20.50
N HIS A 24 -1.06 0.87 21.77
CA HIS A 24 -2.34 0.86 22.48
C HIS A 24 -2.10 1.20 23.94
N ALA A 25 -2.93 2.07 24.51
CA ALA A 25 -2.81 2.55 25.89
C ALA A 25 -1.39 3.04 26.24
N GLY A 26 -0.75 3.76 25.31
CA GLY A 26 0.60 4.31 25.47
C GLY A 26 1.75 3.29 25.39
N ARG A 27 1.47 2.05 25.02
CA ARG A 27 2.49 1.00 24.86
C ARG A 27 2.60 0.56 23.41
N GLU A 28 3.82 0.33 22.95
CA GLU A 28 4.06 -0.31 21.65
C GLU A 28 3.60 -1.77 21.72
N ILE A 29 2.72 -2.17 20.80
CA ILE A 29 2.20 -3.53 20.68
C ILE A 29 2.71 -4.24 19.43
N PHE A 30 3.26 -3.47 18.47
CA PHE A 30 3.82 -4.01 17.23
C PHE A 30 4.79 -3.01 16.62
N ARG A 31 5.86 -3.56 16.03
CA ARG A 31 6.77 -2.85 15.12
C ARG A 31 7.08 -3.75 13.94
N GLY A 32 6.89 -3.22 12.75
CA GLY A 32 7.12 -3.94 11.50
C GLY A 32 7.52 -3.01 10.38
N TRP A 33 7.65 -3.58 9.19
CA TRP A 33 7.93 -2.86 7.96
C TRP A 33 7.16 -3.47 6.80
N ALA A 34 7.00 -2.74 5.70
CA ALA A 34 6.36 -3.23 4.49
C ALA A 34 7.11 -2.77 3.24
N LEU A 35 7.26 -3.68 2.27
CA LEU A 35 7.75 -3.38 0.93
C LEU A 35 6.62 -2.89 0.04
N ASN A 36 5.49 -3.58 0.05
CA ASN A 36 4.32 -3.19 -0.73
C ASN A 36 3.41 -2.27 0.07
N GLU A 37 2.76 -2.81 1.12
CA GLU A 37 1.76 -2.09 1.88
C GLU A 37 1.65 -2.55 3.34
N ALA A 38 1.20 -1.61 4.17
CA ALA A 38 0.57 -1.90 5.44
C ALA A 38 -0.94 -1.67 5.29
N THR A 39 -1.75 -2.59 5.81
CA THR A 39 -3.21 -2.40 5.84
C THR A 39 -3.72 -2.38 7.26
N VAL A 40 -4.80 -1.63 7.50
CA VAL A 40 -5.64 -1.79 8.69
C VAL A 40 -7.00 -2.24 8.18
N GLU A 41 -7.41 -3.43 8.55
CA GLU A 41 -8.65 -4.04 8.09
C GLU A 41 -9.50 -4.51 9.26
N LYS A 42 -10.80 -4.62 9.06
CA LYS A 42 -11.70 -5.20 10.05
C LYS A 42 -11.40 -6.69 10.25
N ALA A 43 -11.37 -7.14 11.50
CA ALA A 43 -11.13 -8.54 11.85
C ALA A 43 -12.35 -9.43 11.54
N ALA A 44 -13.58 -8.89 11.59
CA ALA A 44 -14.82 -9.63 11.39
C ALA A 44 -15.65 -9.02 10.25
N ARG A 45 -16.32 -9.88 9.47
CA ARG A 45 -17.10 -9.45 8.29
C ARG A 45 -18.34 -8.64 8.66
N GLU A 46 -18.96 -8.94 9.78
CA GLU A 46 -20.29 -8.40 10.15
C GLU A 46 -20.25 -7.01 10.75
N ARG A 47 -19.05 -6.50 11.10
CA ARG A 47 -18.90 -5.22 11.76
C ARG A 47 -18.15 -4.23 10.90
N MET A 48 -18.62 -3.01 10.86
CA MET A 48 -17.92 -1.89 10.25
C MET A 48 -16.81 -1.44 11.19
N LEU A 49 -15.65 -1.12 10.65
CA LEU A 49 -14.54 -0.55 11.39
C LEU A 49 -14.57 0.97 11.24
N GLU A 50 -14.48 1.70 12.34
CA GLU A 50 -14.32 3.15 12.29
C GLU A 50 -12.86 3.51 12.48
N LEU A 51 -12.29 4.20 11.48
CA LEU A 51 -10.89 4.60 11.45
C LEU A 51 -10.76 6.11 11.29
N THR A 52 -9.94 6.75 12.13
CA THR A 52 -9.51 8.13 11.93
C THR A 52 -8.12 8.14 11.30
N ALA A 53 -7.98 8.77 10.15
CA ALA A 53 -6.69 9.02 9.52
C ALA A 53 -6.19 10.41 9.85
N GLU A 54 -4.89 10.52 10.14
CA GLU A 54 -4.18 11.77 10.40
C GLU A 54 -2.94 11.86 9.52
N ILE A 55 -2.62 13.06 9.08
CA ILE A 55 -1.39 13.36 8.34
C ILE A 55 -0.65 14.47 9.09
N ASP A 56 0.62 14.21 9.41
CA ASP A 56 1.50 15.15 10.12
C ASP A 56 0.87 15.70 11.41
N GLY A 57 0.19 14.80 12.16
CA GLY A 57 -0.48 15.13 13.44
C GLY A 57 -1.80 15.89 13.30
N ARG A 58 -2.37 15.98 12.10
CA ARG A 58 -3.64 16.65 11.85
C ARG A 58 -4.68 15.65 11.33
N PRO A 59 -5.87 15.58 11.92
CA PRO A 59 -6.94 14.74 11.42
C PRO A 59 -7.29 15.09 9.97
N LEU A 60 -7.36 14.07 9.11
CA LEU A 60 -7.81 14.17 7.72
C LEU A 60 -9.29 13.83 7.61
N SER A 61 -9.66 12.66 8.10
CA SER A 61 -11.04 12.15 8.02
C SER A 61 -11.25 10.98 8.97
N THR A 62 -12.49 10.74 9.33
CA THR A 62 -12.94 9.52 10.00
C THR A 62 -13.87 8.77 9.06
N TRP A 63 -13.65 7.47 8.90
CA TRP A 63 -14.41 6.61 7.99
C TRP A 63 -14.98 5.41 8.70
N GLY A 64 -16.26 5.12 8.45
CA GLY A 64 -16.78 3.77 8.57
C GLY A 64 -16.39 3.00 7.30
N CYS A 65 -15.59 1.95 7.42
CA CYS A 65 -14.97 1.30 6.26
C CYS A 65 -14.65 -0.18 6.53
N ASP A 66 -14.24 -0.88 5.46
CA ASP A 66 -13.65 -2.22 5.60
C ASP A 66 -12.17 -2.16 6.00
N GLY A 67 -11.53 -1.02 5.77
CA GLY A 67 -10.15 -0.78 6.13
C GLY A 67 -9.49 0.34 5.33
N VAL A 68 -8.17 0.42 5.46
CA VAL A 68 -7.31 1.32 4.67
C VAL A 68 -6.03 0.59 4.24
N VAL A 69 -5.54 0.93 3.06
CA VAL A 69 -4.24 0.48 2.54
C VAL A 69 -3.27 1.65 2.55
N ILE A 70 -2.10 1.45 3.13
CA ILE A 70 -1.00 2.41 3.12
C ILE A 70 0.13 1.77 2.33
N ALA A 71 0.42 2.28 1.13
CA ALA A 71 1.32 1.62 0.21
C ALA A 71 2.53 2.47 -0.18
N THR A 72 3.60 1.77 -0.55
CA THR A 72 4.76 2.32 -1.26
C THR A 72 4.47 2.42 -2.75
N PRO A 73 5.34 3.07 -3.56
CA PRO A 73 5.24 2.99 -5.01
C PRO A 73 5.28 1.55 -5.55
N THR A 74 6.06 0.67 -4.93
CA THR A 74 6.09 -0.76 -5.28
C THR A 74 4.72 -1.42 -5.03
N GLY A 75 4.08 -1.12 -3.90
CA GLY A 75 2.76 -1.61 -3.54
C GLY A 75 1.61 -0.98 -4.31
N SER A 76 1.84 0.15 -5.00
CA SER A 76 0.81 0.82 -5.80
C SER A 76 0.21 -0.06 -6.91
N THR A 77 0.93 -1.10 -7.33
CA THR A 77 0.46 -2.11 -8.29
C THR A 77 0.06 -3.44 -7.64
N ALA A 78 -0.05 -3.49 -6.30
CA ALA A 78 -0.49 -4.65 -5.52
C ALA A 78 -1.91 -4.43 -4.95
N TYR A 79 -2.11 -4.56 -3.65
CA TYR A 79 -3.45 -4.42 -3.06
C TYR A 79 -4.03 -3.00 -3.19
N ALA A 80 -3.18 -1.97 -3.09
CA ALA A 80 -3.62 -0.59 -3.31
C ALA A 80 -4.26 -0.38 -4.69
N PHE A 81 -3.77 -1.07 -5.75
CA PHE A 81 -4.39 -1.04 -7.08
C PHE A 81 -5.81 -1.62 -7.05
N SER A 82 -5.98 -2.78 -6.43
CA SER A 82 -7.30 -3.44 -6.31
C SER A 82 -8.28 -2.61 -5.49
N ALA A 83 -7.79 -1.81 -4.54
CA ALA A 83 -8.59 -0.86 -3.76
C ALA A 83 -8.87 0.47 -4.51
N GLY A 84 -8.47 0.61 -5.78
CA GLY A 84 -8.72 1.80 -6.60
C GLY A 84 -7.68 2.91 -6.43
N GLY A 85 -6.52 2.60 -5.87
CA GLY A 85 -5.38 3.52 -5.79
C GLY A 85 -4.71 3.74 -7.14
N PRO A 86 -4.03 4.87 -7.34
CA PRO A 86 -3.26 5.15 -8.54
C PRO A 86 -1.99 4.32 -8.61
N VAL A 87 -1.52 4.02 -9.81
CA VAL A 87 -0.19 3.48 -10.04
C VAL A 87 0.84 4.60 -9.85
N ILE A 88 1.83 4.35 -9.02
CA ILE A 88 2.96 5.27 -8.79
C ILE A 88 4.21 4.67 -9.44
N TRP A 89 4.95 5.49 -10.16
CA TRP A 89 6.21 5.08 -10.79
C TRP A 89 7.25 4.71 -9.71
N PRO A 90 8.07 3.69 -9.94
CA PRO A 90 8.98 3.17 -8.91
C PRO A 90 10.05 4.14 -8.39
N ASP A 91 10.38 5.15 -9.19
CA ASP A 91 11.34 6.22 -8.88
C ASP A 91 10.69 7.46 -8.23
N VAL A 92 9.37 7.46 -8.09
CA VAL A 92 8.62 8.50 -7.36
C VAL A 92 8.47 8.07 -5.91
N GLU A 93 9.22 8.69 -5.00
CA GLU A 93 9.05 8.44 -3.57
C GLU A 93 7.76 9.09 -3.06
N ALA A 94 6.83 8.26 -2.62
CA ALA A 94 5.53 8.69 -2.10
C ALA A 94 4.93 7.64 -1.16
N ILE A 95 4.03 8.08 -0.28
CA ILE A 95 3.18 7.21 0.53
C ILE A 95 1.76 7.34 0.01
N LEU A 96 1.12 6.23 -0.30
CA LEU A 96 -0.25 6.18 -0.80
C LEU A 96 -1.18 5.74 0.31
N LEU A 97 -2.26 6.49 0.55
CA LEU A 97 -3.35 6.12 1.46
C LEU A 97 -4.60 5.84 0.63
N VAL A 98 -5.16 4.64 0.74
CA VAL A 98 -6.35 4.20 0.00
C VAL A 98 -7.39 3.65 0.98
N PRO A 99 -8.53 4.32 1.18
CA PRO A 99 -9.64 3.76 1.93
C PRO A 99 -10.30 2.61 1.17
N ILE A 100 -10.75 1.57 1.90
CA ILE A 100 -11.45 0.40 1.36
C ILE A 100 -12.91 0.48 1.77
N SER A 101 -13.83 0.50 0.79
CA SER A 101 -15.29 0.53 1.02
C SER A 101 -15.71 1.61 2.03
N ALA A 102 -15.07 2.77 2.00
CA ALA A 102 -15.34 3.82 2.97
C ALA A 102 -16.65 4.55 2.68
N HIS A 103 -17.46 4.70 3.71
CA HIS A 103 -18.71 5.46 3.70
C HIS A 103 -18.45 6.87 4.24
N ALA A 104 -18.08 7.80 3.35
CA ALA A 104 -17.86 9.20 3.68
C ALA A 104 -17.94 10.08 2.42
N LEU A 105 -18.15 11.38 2.60
CA LEU A 105 -18.12 12.36 1.51
C LEU A 105 -16.74 12.43 0.82
N PHE A 106 -15.67 12.24 1.60
CA PHE A 106 -14.31 12.14 1.09
C PHE A 106 -13.74 10.75 1.39
N ALA A 107 -13.72 9.90 0.36
CA ALA A 107 -13.17 8.55 0.38
C ALA A 107 -12.28 8.33 -0.86
N ARG A 108 -11.39 9.28 -1.12
CA ARG A 108 -10.48 9.22 -2.28
C ARG A 108 -9.10 8.78 -1.86
N PRO A 109 -8.38 8.04 -2.70
CA PRO A 109 -6.96 7.80 -2.52
C PRO A 109 -6.19 9.11 -2.43
N VAL A 110 -5.22 9.17 -1.53
CA VAL A 110 -4.35 10.34 -1.31
C VAL A 110 -2.90 9.91 -1.51
N VAL A 111 -2.15 10.70 -2.27
CA VAL A 111 -0.70 10.54 -2.45
C VAL A 111 0.01 11.59 -1.58
N LEU A 112 0.86 11.12 -0.69
CA LEU A 112 1.61 11.93 0.26
C LEU A 112 3.09 11.96 -0.09
N GLY A 113 3.77 13.03 0.30
CA GLY A 113 5.22 13.08 0.19
C GLY A 113 5.90 12.05 1.09
N PRO A 114 7.14 11.63 0.76
CA PRO A 114 7.82 10.55 1.47
C PRO A 114 8.13 10.89 2.94
N ARG A 115 8.21 12.18 3.29
CA ARG A 115 8.47 12.64 4.66
C ARG A 115 7.21 12.81 5.52
N SER A 116 6.03 12.59 4.97
CA SER A 116 4.78 12.68 5.73
C SER A 116 4.70 11.54 6.75
N ARG A 117 4.11 11.85 7.89
CA ARG A 117 3.78 10.89 8.94
C ARG A 117 2.29 10.62 8.86
N LEU A 118 1.94 9.40 8.52
CA LEU A 118 0.55 8.97 8.48
C LEU A 118 0.24 8.22 9.76
N ALA A 119 -0.90 8.54 10.38
CA ALA A 119 -1.41 7.74 11.47
C ALA A 119 -2.85 7.31 11.20
N VAL A 120 -3.19 6.12 11.66
CA VAL A 120 -4.55 5.57 11.64
C VAL A 120 -4.89 5.06 13.02
N GLU A 121 -6.01 5.53 13.55
CA GLU A 121 -6.52 5.14 14.86
C GLU A 121 -7.84 4.40 14.71
N VAL A 122 -7.97 3.27 15.40
CA VAL A 122 -9.25 2.59 15.59
C VAL A 122 -10.06 3.38 16.60
N VAL A 123 -11.20 3.93 16.18
CA VAL A 123 -12.02 4.80 17.04
C VAL A 123 -12.37 4.07 18.35
N PRO A 124 -12.15 4.70 19.52
CA PRO A 124 -12.30 4.02 20.82
C PRO A 124 -13.70 3.45 21.12
N HIS A 125 -14.74 3.99 20.50
CA HIS A 125 -16.13 3.59 20.73
C HIS A 125 -16.68 2.68 19.62
N THR A 126 -15.85 2.24 18.68
CA THR A 126 -16.26 1.25 17.68
C THR A 126 -16.40 -0.13 18.33
N ASP A 127 -17.39 -0.88 17.89
CA ASP A 127 -17.54 -2.30 18.26
C ASP A 127 -16.60 -3.22 17.44
N GLY A 128 -15.86 -2.65 16.49
CA GLY A 128 -15.00 -3.37 15.56
C GLY A 128 -13.58 -3.57 16.11
N LEU A 129 -13.03 -4.75 15.90
CA LEU A 129 -11.61 -5.04 16.07
C LEU A 129 -10.92 -4.82 14.72
N GLY A 130 -9.83 -4.05 14.71
CA GLY A 130 -8.94 -3.93 13.57
C GLY A 130 -7.82 -4.95 13.60
N VAL A 131 -7.20 -5.18 12.45
CA VAL A 131 -5.95 -5.93 12.32
C VAL A 131 -5.03 -5.14 11.40
N VAL A 132 -3.79 -4.90 11.82
CA VAL A 132 -2.75 -4.40 10.92
C VAL A 132 -2.04 -5.57 10.27
N TRP A 133 -1.80 -5.47 8.95
CA TRP A 133 -0.98 -6.42 8.20
C TRP A 133 0.15 -5.67 7.50
N CYS A 134 1.35 -6.24 7.50
CA CYS A 134 2.47 -5.77 6.67
C CYS A 134 2.78 -6.84 5.61
N ASP A 135 2.63 -6.49 4.34
CA ASP A 135 2.82 -7.37 3.17
C ASP A 135 2.02 -8.69 3.27
N GLY A 136 0.85 -8.68 3.94
CA GLY A 136 0.00 -9.84 4.14
C GLY A 136 0.61 -10.99 4.96
N ARG A 137 1.73 -10.76 5.68
CA ARG A 137 2.47 -11.81 6.40
C ARG A 137 2.63 -11.56 7.89
N ARG A 138 2.80 -10.33 8.29
CA ARG A 138 3.03 -9.93 9.69
C ARG A 138 1.83 -9.15 10.16
N ALA A 139 1.19 -9.61 11.22
CA ALA A 139 -0.04 -9.02 11.71
C ALA A 139 -0.08 -8.88 13.22
N VAL A 140 -0.88 -7.93 13.69
CA VAL A 140 -1.30 -7.80 15.07
C VAL A 140 -2.72 -7.23 15.13
N ASP A 141 -3.48 -7.65 16.13
CA ASP A 141 -4.79 -7.12 16.42
C ASP A 141 -4.71 -5.69 16.94
N LEU A 142 -5.62 -4.85 16.46
CA LEU A 142 -5.78 -3.46 16.85
C LEU A 142 -7.11 -3.29 17.59
N PRO A 143 -7.12 -3.33 18.93
CA PRO A 143 -8.32 -3.06 19.69
C PRO A 143 -8.76 -1.59 19.53
N PRO A 144 -10.03 -1.25 19.89
CA PRO A 144 -10.48 0.12 19.94
C PRO A 144 -9.51 1.02 20.73
N GLY A 145 -9.18 2.20 20.18
CA GLY A 145 -8.15 3.09 20.70
C GLY A 145 -6.71 2.73 20.34
N ALA A 146 -6.48 1.64 19.60
CA ALA A 146 -5.16 1.37 19.04
C ALA A 146 -4.85 2.32 17.88
N ARG A 147 -3.59 2.74 17.79
CA ARG A 147 -3.08 3.67 16.78
C ARG A 147 -1.88 3.06 16.08
N ILE A 148 -1.85 3.11 14.77
CA ILE A 148 -0.64 2.86 13.99
C ILE A 148 -0.06 4.17 13.49
N GLU A 149 1.25 4.25 13.46
CA GLU A 149 2.02 5.28 12.76
C GLU A 149 2.81 4.64 11.64
N VAL A 150 2.76 5.24 10.46
CA VAL A 150 3.45 4.78 9.26
C VAL A 150 4.28 5.91 8.70
N THR A 151 5.56 5.61 8.48
CA THR A 151 6.54 6.53 7.90
C THR A 151 7.39 5.80 6.87
N GLN A 152 8.10 6.56 6.02
CA GLN A 152 9.16 5.98 5.22
C GLN A 152 10.24 5.39 6.13
N SER A 153 10.62 4.14 5.88
CA SER A 153 11.75 3.52 6.57
C SER A 153 13.09 4.06 6.03
N ALA A 154 14.06 4.19 6.91
CA ALA A 154 15.44 4.52 6.52
C ALA A 154 16.15 3.37 5.78
N ILE A 155 15.59 2.16 5.80
CA ILE A 155 16.20 0.95 5.23
C ILE A 155 15.43 0.53 3.99
N PRO A 156 15.94 0.76 2.76
CA PRO A 156 15.30 0.29 1.54
C PRO A 156 15.51 -1.22 1.35
N VAL A 157 14.64 -1.83 0.55
CA VAL A 157 14.90 -3.15 0.00
C VAL A 157 15.71 -3.02 -1.29
N ARG A 158 16.85 -3.72 -1.35
CA ARG A 158 17.69 -3.75 -2.54
C ARG A 158 17.23 -4.88 -3.47
N LEU A 159 16.62 -4.50 -4.57
CA LEU A 159 16.06 -5.43 -5.56
C LEU A 159 17.07 -5.66 -6.70
N ALA A 160 17.53 -6.90 -6.86
CA ALA A 160 18.37 -7.29 -8.02
C ALA A 160 17.47 -7.48 -9.25
N ARG A 161 17.64 -6.64 -10.26
CA ARG A 161 16.92 -6.73 -11.53
C ARG A 161 17.76 -7.44 -12.57
N LEU A 162 17.21 -8.51 -13.12
CA LEU A 162 17.80 -9.30 -14.21
C LEU A 162 17.31 -8.84 -15.59
N SER A 163 16.33 -7.97 -15.67
CA SER A 163 15.77 -7.47 -16.94
C SER A 163 15.87 -5.95 -16.99
N ASP A 164 16.31 -5.44 -18.14
CA ASP A 164 16.38 -4.00 -18.42
C ASP A 164 15.05 -3.42 -18.92
N ALA A 165 13.98 -4.24 -18.95
CA ALA A 165 12.68 -3.83 -19.43
C ALA A 165 12.17 -2.59 -18.65
N PRO A 166 11.74 -1.53 -19.34
CA PRO A 166 11.15 -0.36 -18.73
C PRO A 166 9.96 -0.70 -17.84
N PHE A 167 9.63 0.18 -16.90
CA PHE A 167 8.48 -0.05 -16.02
C PHE A 167 7.17 -0.13 -16.82
N THR A 168 7.05 0.63 -17.90
CA THR A 168 5.89 0.59 -18.81
C THR A 168 5.64 -0.82 -19.34
N ASP A 169 6.68 -1.52 -19.84
CA ASP A 169 6.53 -2.86 -20.39
C ASP A 169 6.11 -3.87 -19.33
N ARG A 170 6.66 -3.71 -18.11
CA ARG A 170 6.27 -4.52 -16.95
C ARG A 170 4.82 -4.29 -16.55
N LEU A 171 4.36 -3.05 -16.63
CA LEU A 171 2.99 -2.67 -16.32
C LEU A 171 2.02 -3.25 -17.36
N VAL A 172 2.35 -3.11 -18.65
CA VAL A 172 1.60 -3.70 -19.77
C VAL A 172 1.48 -5.21 -19.59
N ALA A 173 2.60 -5.90 -19.33
CA ALA A 173 2.60 -7.35 -19.12
C ALA A 173 1.83 -7.79 -17.87
N LYS A 174 1.93 -7.01 -16.77
CA LYS A 174 1.26 -7.34 -15.51
C LYS A 174 -0.26 -7.25 -15.59
N PHE A 175 -0.78 -6.26 -16.32
CA PHE A 175 -2.21 -5.96 -16.39
C PHE A 175 -2.83 -6.29 -17.74
N ASP A 176 -2.08 -6.95 -18.63
CA ASP A 176 -2.51 -7.28 -20.00
C ASP A 176 -3.10 -6.07 -20.73
N LEU A 177 -2.39 -4.94 -20.66
CA LEU A 177 -2.87 -3.68 -21.21
C LEU A 177 -2.82 -3.73 -22.73
N SER A 178 -3.92 -3.33 -23.38
CA SER A 178 -3.96 -3.19 -24.84
C SER A 178 -3.17 -1.96 -25.27
N VAL A 179 -2.02 -2.18 -25.91
CA VAL A 179 -1.20 -1.11 -26.52
C VAL A 179 -1.71 -0.74 -27.92
N HIS A 180 -2.57 -1.58 -28.50
CA HIS A 180 -3.26 -1.31 -29.76
C HIS A 180 -4.69 -0.86 -29.41
N GLY A 181 -5.11 0.31 -29.89
CA GLY A 181 -6.48 0.77 -29.70
C GLY A 181 -7.48 -0.28 -30.20
N TRP A 182 -8.70 -0.30 -29.65
CA TRP A 182 -9.74 -1.28 -30.00
C TRP A 182 -9.98 -1.44 -31.51
N ARG A 183 -9.64 -0.43 -32.32
CA ARG A 183 -9.68 -0.49 -33.79
C ARG A 183 -8.50 -1.25 -34.41
N GLY A 184 -7.41 -1.50 -33.68
CA GLY A 184 -6.25 -2.25 -34.15
C GLY A 184 -6.49 -3.76 -34.19
N ARG A 185 -7.23 -4.31 -33.22
CA ARG A 185 -7.60 -5.75 -33.19
C ARG A 185 -8.48 -6.18 -34.36
N ALA A 186 -9.32 -5.26 -34.86
CA ALA A 186 -10.20 -5.57 -36.00
C ALA A 186 -9.48 -5.68 -37.36
N ARG A 187 -8.17 -5.37 -37.43
CA ARG A 187 -7.37 -5.51 -38.65
C ARG A 187 -6.58 -6.82 -38.69
N GLU A 188 -6.15 -7.34 -37.53
CA GLU A 188 -5.43 -8.61 -37.45
C GLU A 188 -6.35 -9.83 -37.67
N ASP A 189 -7.63 -9.77 -37.27
CA ASP A 189 -8.61 -10.82 -37.50
C ASP A 189 -9.15 -10.85 -38.95
N ARG A 190 -8.66 -9.97 -39.85
CA ARG A 190 -9.09 -9.89 -41.27
C ARG A 190 -7.94 -10.16 -42.27
N SER A 191 -6.80 -10.51 -41.83
CA SER A 191 -5.64 -10.96 -42.63
C SER A 191 -5.28 -12.41 -42.30
#